data_74a3d0aaedb3a0d5785dc95b2aa39379
#
_entry.id   74a3d0aaedb3a0d5785dc95b2aa39379
#
_cell.length_a   1.000
_cell.length_b   1.000
_cell.length_c   1.000
_cell.angle_alpha   90.00
_cell.angle_beta   90.00
_cell.angle_gamma   90.00
#
_symmetry.space_group_name_H-M   'P 1'
#
loop_
_entity.id
_entity.type
_entity.pdbx_description
1 polymer ?
#
loop_
_entity_poly.entity_id
_entity_poly.type
_entity_poly.pdbx_seq_one_letter_code
_entity_poly.pdbx_strand_id
1 'polypeptide(L)'
;MTFKEEIRVKAKELGATLVGFTNVARYREYYPDSPTVFHPDRIWPEAKSAVVMAVPMPLPIVESTPSINYQELYTTSNIMLDRIAYDLVLWLMEKGHPAIWAPRDCYSDLKYLINNAMSSFSHVIAGYLAGLGTIGWNHTLLTKEYGPRHRLVSVLTSAEIEPDEVMKKDLCLHCDVCRRL
;
A
#
# COMPACT_ATOMS: atom_id res chain seq x y z
N MET A 1 -9.98 -15.40 -17.84
CA MET A 1 -9.49 -14.38 -16.89
C MET A 1 -8.60 -15.12 -15.89
N THR A 2 -7.39 -14.65 -15.65
CA THR A 2 -6.50 -15.25 -14.64
C THR A 2 -6.99 -14.89 -13.23
N PHE A 3 -6.61 -15.68 -12.22
CA PHE A 3 -6.99 -15.36 -10.83
C PHE A 3 -6.46 -13.98 -10.39
N LYS A 4 -5.28 -13.59 -10.84
CA LYS A 4 -4.74 -12.22 -10.66
C LYS A 4 -5.68 -11.14 -11.19
N GLU A 5 -6.23 -11.35 -12.37
CA GLU A 5 -7.18 -10.41 -12.99
C GLU A 5 -8.52 -10.38 -12.26
N GLU A 6 -8.99 -11.53 -11.77
CA GLU A 6 -10.19 -11.60 -10.93
C GLU A 6 -10.03 -10.78 -9.66
N ILE A 7 -8.87 -10.90 -8.98
CA ILE A 7 -8.55 -10.09 -7.79
C ILE A 7 -8.52 -8.61 -8.16
N ARG A 8 -7.89 -8.23 -9.28
CA ARG A 8 -7.80 -6.83 -9.73
C ARG A 8 -9.18 -6.24 -10.00
N VAL A 9 -10.05 -6.98 -10.68
CA VAL A 9 -11.44 -6.57 -10.94
C VAL A 9 -12.19 -6.41 -9.62
N LYS A 10 -12.12 -7.42 -8.75
CA LYS A 10 -12.79 -7.40 -7.46
C LYS A 10 -12.36 -6.22 -6.58
N ALA A 11 -11.06 -5.99 -6.47
CA ALA A 11 -10.54 -4.85 -5.70
C ALA A 11 -11.05 -3.50 -6.23
N LYS A 12 -11.15 -3.35 -7.56
CA LYS A 12 -11.73 -2.15 -8.19
C LYS A 12 -13.23 -2.02 -7.93
N GLU A 13 -14.00 -3.10 -7.99
CA GLU A 13 -15.42 -3.12 -7.62
C GLU A 13 -15.64 -2.69 -6.17
N LEU A 14 -14.73 -3.05 -5.28
CA LEU A 14 -14.75 -2.66 -3.88
C LEU A 14 -14.34 -1.19 -3.64
N GLY A 15 -13.83 -0.49 -4.67
CA GLY A 15 -13.52 0.94 -4.62
C GLY A 15 -12.03 1.29 -4.71
N ALA A 16 -11.13 0.32 -4.87
CA ALA A 16 -9.72 0.62 -5.13
C ALA A 16 -9.55 1.25 -6.52
N THR A 17 -8.78 2.33 -6.59
CA THR A 17 -8.50 3.00 -7.88
C THR A 17 -7.23 2.47 -8.53
N LEU A 18 -6.22 2.12 -7.73
CA LEU A 18 -5.02 1.44 -8.18
C LEU A 18 -4.89 0.10 -7.46
N VAL A 19 -4.45 -0.92 -8.19
CA VAL A 19 -4.25 -2.28 -7.68
C VAL A 19 -2.98 -2.85 -8.30
N GLY A 20 -2.02 -3.23 -7.47
CA GLY A 20 -0.77 -3.84 -7.87
C GLY A 20 -0.47 -5.09 -7.05
N PHE A 21 0.43 -5.93 -7.56
CA PHE A 21 0.79 -7.21 -6.96
C PHE A 21 2.28 -7.33 -6.74
N THR A 22 2.68 -7.80 -5.58
CA THR A 22 4.04 -8.22 -5.27
C THR A 22 4.03 -9.55 -4.52
N ASN A 23 5.19 -10.14 -4.31
CA ASN A 23 5.33 -11.39 -3.56
C ASN A 23 6.41 -11.30 -2.48
N VAL A 24 6.43 -12.27 -1.58
CA VAL A 24 7.36 -12.36 -0.45
C VAL A 24 8.81 -12.45 -0.94
N ALA A 25 9.07 -13.18 -2.04
CA ALA A 25 10.42 -13.35 -2.57
C ALA A 25 11.03 -12.00 -2.98
N ARG A 26 10.26 -11.17 -3.70
CA ARG A 26 10.68 -9.81 -4.09
C ARG A 26 10.92 -8.89 -2.89
N TYR A 27 10.12 -9.04 -1.84
CA TYR A 27 10.33 -8.31 -0.58
C TYR A 27 11.66 -8.68 0.07
N ARG A 28 11.99 -9.97 0.13
CA ARG A 28 13.26 -10.47 0.68
C ARG A 28 14.45 -10.02 -0.15
N GLU A 29 14.33 -10.05 -1.46
CA GLU A 29 15.37 -9.56 -2.37
C GLU A 29 15.66 -8.08 -2.17
N TYR A 30 14.62 -7.28 -1.96
CA TYR A 30 14.75 -5.83 -1.76
C TYR A 30 15.33 -5.46 -0.38
N TYR A 31 15.03 -6.25 0.65
CA TYR A 31 15.50 -6.04 2.03
C TYR A 31 16.08 -7.30 2.66
N PRO A 32 17.19 -7.84 2.15
CA PRO A 32 17.71 -9.13 2.63
C PRO A 32 18.10 -9.14 4.10
N ASP A 33 18.66 -8.03 4.62
CA ASP A 33 19.27 -7.96 5.95
C ASP A 33 18.64 -6.90 6.89
N SER A 34 17.51 -6.32 6.53
CA SER A 34 16.95 -5.24 7.35
C SER A 34 16.20 -5.78 8.57
N PRO A 35 16.65 -5.46 9.82
CA PRO A 35 15.88 -5.72 11.01
C PRO A 35 14.67 -4.80 11.15
N THR A 36 14.61 -3.72 10.35
CA THR A 36 13.64 -2.63 10.47
C THR A 36 12.44 -2.79 9.56
N VAL A 37 12.50 -3.69 8.58
CA VAL A 37 11.36 -3.96 7.68
C VAL A 37 10.85 -5.37 7.94
N PHE A 38 9.61 -5.47 8.39
CA PHE A 38 8.98 -6.77 8.57
C PHE A 38 8.61 -7.34 7.20
N HIS A 39 9.19 -8.48 6.88
CA HIS A 39 8.79 -9.22 5.70
C HIS A 39 7.36 -9.75 5.87
N PRO A 40 6.56 -9.81 4.80
CA PRO A 40 5.19 -10.28 4.87
C PRO A 40 5.03 -11.65 5.55
N ASP A 41 5.94 -12.58 5.30
CA ASP A 41 5.94 -13.92 5.89
C ASP A 41 6.39 -13.98 7.36
N ARG A 42 6.94 -12.89 7.91
CA ARG A 42 7.15 -12.75 9.35
C ARG A 42 5.91 -12.26 10.07
N ILE A 43 5.11 -11.43 9.38
CA ILE A 43 3.81 -10.98 9.88
C ILE A 43 2.84 -12.14 9.86
N TRP A 44 2.83 -12.90 8.77
CA TRP A 44 1.97 -14.05 8.58
C TRP A 44 2.71 -15.12 7.75
N PRO A 45 3.10 -16.26 8.38
CA PRO A 45 3.95 -17.27 7.74
C PRO A 45 3.39 -17.89 6.46
N GLU A 46 2.07 -17.90 6.28
CA GLU A 46 1.42 -18.42 5.07
C GLU A 46 1.41 -17.42 3.91
N ALA A 47 1.85 -16.16 4.13
CA ALA A 47 1.87 -15.15 3.09
C ALA A 47 2.81 -15.56 1.95
N LYS A 48 2.29 -15.55 0.72
CA LYS A 48 3.06 -15.76 -0.52
C LYS A 48 3.07 -14.50 -1.38
N SER A 49 1.96 -13.78 -1.40
CA SER A 49 1.81 -12.57 -2.20
C SER A 49 1.13 -11.45 -1.41
N ALA A 50 1.31 -10.22 -1.90
CA ALA A 50 0.62 -9.05 -1.40
C ALA A 50 -0.13 -8.34 -2.54
N VAL A 51 -1.40 -8.00 -2.28
CA VAL A 51 -2.23 -7.13 -3.12
C VAL A 51 -2.18 -5.73 -2.52
N VAL A 52 -1.65 -4.77 -3.25
CA VAL A 52 -1.54 -3.38 -2.80
C VAL A 52 -2.58 -2.54 -3.51
N MET A 53 -3.36 -1.82 -2.73
CA MET A 53 -4.48 -1.03 -3.24
C MET A 53 -4.34 0.43 -2.82
N ALA A 54 -4.83 1.34 -3.65
CA ALA A 54 -4.83 2.77 -3.37
C ALA A 54 -6.19 3.40 -3.62
N VAL A 55 -6.48 4.45 -2.84
CA VAL A 55 -7.56 5.41 -3.10
C VAL A 55 -6.97 6.82 -3.22
N PRO A 56 -7.53 7.68 -4.11
CA PRO A 56 -7.00 9.03 -4.31
C PRO A 56 -7.39 9.97 -3.19
N MET A 57 -6.59 11.01 -3.00
CA MET A 57 -6.93 12.19 -2.22
C MET A 57 -7.22 13.34 -3.19
N PRO A 58 -8.47 13.83 -3.29
CA PRO A 58 -8.85 14.90 -4.22
C PRO A 58 -8.04 16.18 -4.02
N LEU A 59 -7.44 16.69 -5.10
CA LEU A 59 -6.54 17.83 -5.04
C LEU A 59 -7.16 19.08 -4.39
N PRO A 60 -8.41 19.47 -4.68
CA PRO A 60 -8.99 20.69 -4.07
C PRO A 60 -9.08 20.61 -2.54
N ILE A 61 -9.27 19.41 -1.98
CA ILE A 61 -9.31 19.21 -0.53
C ILE A 61 -7.90 19.24 0.05
N VAL A 62 -6.94 18.62 -0.64
CA VAL A 62 -5.52 18.66 -0.23
C VAL A 62 -5.00 20.10 -0.20
N GLU A 63 -5.33 20.91 -1.20
CA GLU A 63 -4.93 22.32 -1.30
C GLU A 63 -5.62 23.23 -0.27
N SER A 64 -6.73 22.79 0.34
CA SER A 64 -7.39 23.53 1.41
C SER A 64 -6.69 23.40 2.78
N THR A 65 -5.58 22.66 2.85
CA THR A 65 -4.82 22.45 4.10
C THR A 65 -4.22 23.75 4.64
N PRO A 66 -4.30 24.02 5.96
CA PRO A 66 -4.98 23.24 7.00
C PRO A 66 -6.49 23.49 7.04
N SER A 67 -7.30 22.42 7.01
CA SER A 67 -8.76 22.54 7.05
C SER A 67 -9.42 21.31 7.68
N ILE A 68 -10.65 21.48 8.17
CA ILE A 68 -11.50 20.38 8.62
C ILE A 68 -11.75 19.40 7.47
N ASN A 69 -11.95 19.91 6.25
CA ASN A 69 -12.17 19.08 5.07
C ASN A 69 -11.00 18.11 4.81
N TYR A 70 -9.75 18.57 5.00
CA TYR A 70 -8.59 17.70 4.86
C TYR A 70 -8.51 16.64 5.95
N GLN A 71 -8.83 17.00 7.20
CA GLN A 71 -8.90 16.04 8.30
C GLN A 71 -9.94 14.96 8.04
N GLU A 72 -11.15 15.35 7.59
CA GLU A 72 -12.22 14.41 7.27
C GLU A 72 -11.88 13.56 6.03
N LEU A 73 -11.21 14.12 5.01
CA LEU A 73 -10.71 13.37 3.88
C LEU A 73 -9.74 12.25 4.34
N TYR A 74 -8.80 12.60 5.24
CA TYR A 74 -7.86 11.61 5.79
C TYR A 74 -8.59 10.49 6.51
N THR A 75 -9.54 10.81 7.39
CA THR A 75 -10.35 9.84 8.13
C THR A 75 -11.19 8.97 7.20
N THR A 76 -11.90 9.60 6.26
CA THR A 76 -12.78 8.90 5.31
C THR A 76 -11.99 7.96 4.40
N SER A 77 -10.87 8.42 3.82
CA SER A 77 -10.04 7.57 2.96
C SER A 77 -9.47 6.36 3.70
N ASN A 78 -9.15 6.52 4.98
CA ASN A 78 -8.69 5.43 5.83
C ASN A 78 -9.79 4.40 6.10
N ILE A 79 -11.01 4.84 6.41
CA ILE A 79 -12.17 3.94 6.61
C ILE A 79 -12.48 3.18 5.31
N MET A 80 -12.43 3.86 4.17
CA MET A 80 -12.62 3.22 2.86
C MET A 80 -11.57 2.13 2.60
N LEU A 81 -10.30 2.41 2.88
CA LEU A 81 -9.22 1.44 2.70
C LEU A 81 -9.38 0.20 3.58
N ASP A 82 -9.74 0.39 4.86
CA ASP A 82 -10.00 -0.73 5.76
C ASP A 82 -11.17 -1.58 5.26
N ARG A 83 -12.23 -0.95 4.76
CA ARG A 83 -13.39 -1.65 4.21
C ARG A 83 -13.03 -2.44 2.96
N ILE A 84 -12.34 -1.82 2.00
CA ILE A 84 -11.89 -2.48 0.77
C ILE A 84 -11.01 -3.70 1.11
N ALA A 85 -10.06 -3.52 2.03
CA ALA A 85 -9.14 -4.59 2.43
C ALA A 85 -9.87 -5.74 3.13
N TYR A 86 -10.79 -5.43 4.05
CA TYR A 86 -11.59 -6.42 4.75
C TYR A 86 -12.47 -7.24 3.79
N ASP A 87 -13.20 -6.57 2.89
CA ASP A 87 -14.08 -7.23 1.92
C ASP A 87 -13.27 -8.08 0.91
N LEU A 88 -12.08 -7.63 0.52
CA LEU A 88 -11.18 -8.41 -0.33
C LEU A 88 -10.64 -9.67 0.39
N VAL A 89 -10.31 -9.56 1.68
CA VAL A 89 -9.90 -10.70 2.50
C VAL A 89 -11.00 -11.75 2.53
N LEU A 90 -12.24 -11.36 2.82
CA LEU A 90 -13.38 -12.29 2.84
C LEU A 90 -13.57 -12.98 1.49
N TRP A 91 -13.51 -12.23 0.39
CA TRP A 91 -13.63 -12.77 -0.96
C TRP A 91 -12.51 -13.76 -1.30
N LEU A 92 -11.25 -13.47 -0.92
CA LEU A 92 -10.13 -14.39 -1.11
C LEU A 92 -10.32 -15.67 -0.30
N MET A 93 -10.80 -15.58 0.94
CA MET A 93 -11.10 -16.74 1.78
C MET A 93 -12.21 -17.63 1.18
N GLU A 94 -13.27 -17.02 0.63
CA GLU A 94 -14.34 -17.74 -0.10
C GLU A 94 -13.79 -18.49 -1.33
N LYS A 95 -12.74 -17.96 -1.96
CA LYS A 95 -12.03 -18.61 -3.08
C LYS A 95 -11.03 -19.69 -2.62
N GLY A 96 -10.92 -19.97 -1.33
CA GLY A 96 -10.00 -20.97 -0.76
C GLY A 96 -8.57 -20.46 -0.57
N HIS A 97 -8.36 -19.15 -0.60
CA HIS A 97 -7.07 -18.51 -0.37
C HIS A 97 -7.09 -17.68 0.91
N PRO A 98 -6.66 -18.23 2.05
CA PRO A 98 -6.49 -17.47 3.28
C PRO A 98 -5.77 -16.14 3.04
N ALA A 99 -6.22 -15.11 3.73
CA ALA A 99 -5.67 -13.78 3.60
C ALA A 99 -5.83 -12.97 4.90
N ILE A 100 -4.94 -12.01 5.12
CA ILE A 100 -5.04 -10.99 6.14
C ILE A 100 -4.76 -9.63 5.53
N TRP A 101 -5.25 -8.54 6.10
CA TRP A 101 -4.80 -7.21 5.68
C TRP A 101 -3.77 -6.65 6.66
N ALA A 102 -2.79 -5.93 6.13
CA ALA A 102 -1.94 -5.05 6.92
C ALA A 102 -2.72 -3.75 7.18
N PRO A 103 -2.95 -3.35 8.43
CA PRO A 103 -3.65 -2.10 8.74
C PRO A 103 -2.94 -0.91 8.09
N ARG A 104 -3.69 0.05 7.60
CA ARG A 104 -3.18 1.23 6.87
C ARG A 104 -2.10 2.02 7.60
N ASP A 105 -2.15 2.06 8.93
CA ASP A 105 -1.18 2.79 9.75
C ASP A 105 -0.10 1.88 10.35
N CYS A 106 -0.34 0.58 10.45
CA CYS A 106 0.61 -0.47 10.89
C CYS A 106 1.40 -0.16 12.18
N TYR A 107 0.84 0.65 13.08
CA TYR A 107 1.37 0.92 14.43
C TYR A 107 0.21 0.94 15.44
N SER A 108 0.52 0.62 16.71
CA SER A 108 -0.51 0.46 17.75
C SER A 108 -1.10 1.80 18.20
N ASP A 109 -0.25 2.79 18.39
CA ASP A 109 -0.62 4.13 18.84
C ASP A 109 0.50 5.15 18.56
N LEU A 110 0.19 6.44 18.74
CA LEU A 110 1.13 7.53 18.48
C LEU A 110 2.37 7.47 19.40
N LYS A 111 2.22 7.03 20.66
CA LYS A 111 3.33 6.90 21.62
C LYS A 111 4.30 5.81 21.16
N TYR A 112 3.78 4.70 20.61
CA TYR A 112 4.61 3.67 20.01
C TYR A 112 5.39 4.22 18.82
N LEU A 113 4.74 4.97 17.91
CA LEU A 113 5.37 5.56 16.74
C LEU A 113 6.48 6.57 17.09
N ILE A 114 6.28 7.40 18.13
CA ILE A 114 7.29 8.37 18.59
C ILE A 114 8.55 7.65 19.12
N ASN A 115 8.37 6.55 19.83
CA ASN A 115 9.48 5.81 20.43
C ASN A 115 10.12 4.80 19.47
N ASN A 116 9.37 4.33 18.49
CA ASN A 116 9.80 3.37 17.48
C ASN A 116 9.33 3.88 16.12
N ALA A 117 10.12 4.69 15.45
CA ALA A 117 9.78 5.32 14.16
C ALA A 117 9.64 4.29 13.01
N MET A 118 9.00 3.15 13.28
CA MET A 118 8.82 2.04 12.35
C MET A 118 7.41 1.47 12.44
N SER A 119 6.85 1.17 11.29
CA SER A 119 5.61 0.39 11.19
C SER A 119 5.92 -1.09 10.96
N SER A 120 4.99 -1.97 11.34
CA SER A 120 5.13 -3.41 11.13
C SER A 120 5.10 -3.83 9.64
N PHE A 121 4.61 -2.98 8.76
CA PHE A 121 4.57 -3.20 7.31
C PHE A 121 4.62 -1.88 6.55
N SER A 122 5.43 -1.80 5.49
CA SER A 122 5.53 -0.60 4.65
C SER A 122 4.69 -0.73 3.38
N HIS A 123 3.54 -0.07 3.37
CA HIS A 123 2.71 0.03 2.16
C HIS A 123 3.41 0.77 1.01
N VAL A 124 4.29 1.72 1.32
CA VAL A 124 5.07 2.47 0.31
C VAL A 124 5.98 1.53 -0.46
N ILE A 125 6.73 0.69 0.27
CA ILE A 125 7.61 -0.31 -0.32
C ILE A 125 6.80 -1.35 -1.08
N ALA A 126 5.72 -1.84 -0.48
CA ALA A 126 4.81 -2.78 -1.14
C ALA A 126 4.28 -2.22 -2.46
N GLY A 127 3.87 -0.95 -2.48
CA GLY A 127 3.38 -0.26 -3.67
C GLY A 127 4.45 -0.10 -4.76
N TYR A 128 5.68 0.21 -4.36
CA TYR A 128 6.83 0.25 -5.28
C TYR A 128 7.09 -1.13 -5.90
N LEU A 129 7.20 -2.17 -5.07
CA LEU A 129 7.45 -3.54 -5.51
C LEU A 129 6.27 -4.14 -6.31
N ALA A 130 5.07 -3.61 -6.13
CA ALA A 130 3.86 -3.95 -6.89
C ALA A 130 3.69 -3.12 -8.17
N GLY A 131 4.71 -2.32 -8.56
CA GLY A 131 4.71 -1.56 -9.80
C GLY A 131 3.75 -0.37 -9.84
N LEU A 132 3.19 0.07 -8.71
CA LEU A 132 2.25 1.20 -8.68
C LEU A 132 2.92 2.55 -8.88
N GLY A 133 4.22 2.65 -8.65
CA GLY A 133 4.95 3.91 -8.78
C GLY A 133 6.40 3.81 -8.34
N THR A 134 7.03 4.95 -8.06
CA THR A 134 8.40 5.05 -7.54
C THR A 134 8.42 5.77 -6.20
N ILE A 135 9.46 5.54 -5.39
CA ILE A 135 9.61 6.20 -4.09
C ILE A 135 10.32 7.53 -4.31
N GLY A 136 9.65 8.64 -3.97
CA GLY A 136 10.25 9.97 -4.06
C GLY A 136 11.21 10.29 -2.92
N TRP A 137 11.96 11.40 -3.04
CA TRP A 137 12.84 11.90 -1.98
C TRP A 137 12.09 12.30 -0.69
N ASN A 138 10.79 12.49 -0.77
CA ASN A 138 9.90 12.70 0.38
C ASN A 138 9.47 11.39 1.07
N HIS A 139 10.05 10.25 0.68
CA HIS A 139 9.73 8.91 1.19
C HIS A 139 8.28 8.46 0.98
N THR A 140 7.54 9.10 0.08
CA THR A 140 6.20 8.64 -0.33
C THR A 140 6.23 7.93 -1.67
N LEU A 141 5.25 7.06 -1.91
CA LEU A 141 5.04 6.49 -3.25
C LEU A 141 4.51 7.59 -4.17
N LEU A 142 5.11 7.71 -5.34
CA LEU A 142 4.65 8.57 -6.42
C LEU A 142 4.02 7.72 -7.50
N THR A 143 2.75 7.93 -7.81
CA THR A 143 2.04 7.24 -8.90
C THR A 143 1.86 8.15 -10.10
N LYS A 144 1.67 7.58 -11.29
CA LYS A 144 1.44 8.37 -12.52
C LYS A 144 0.12 9.14 -12.45
N GLU A 145 -0.90 8.53 -11.84
CA GLU A 145 -2.27 9.04 -11.83
C GLU A 145 -2.46 10.15 -10.80
N TYR A 146 -1.82 10.00 -9.63
CA TYR A 146 -2.11 10.86 -8.47
C TYR A 146 -0.88 11.56 -7.88
N GLY A 147 0.33 11.25 -8.39
CA GLY A 147 1.55 11.69 -7.71
C GLY A 147 1.58 11.15 -6.27
N PRO A 148 1.85 11.97 -5.25
CA PRO A 148 1.83 11.56 -3.84
C PRO A 148 0.42 11.58 -3.21
N ARG A 149 -0.62 12.00 -3.94
CA ARG A 149 -1.97 12.24 -3.41
C ARG A 149 -2.83 10.98 -3.42
N HIS A 150 -2.44 9.99 -2.64
CA HIS A 150 -3.20 8.75 -2.44
C HIS A 150 -2.91 8.17 -1.06
N ARG A 151 -3.78 7.26 -0.64
CA ARG A 151 -3.57 6.43 0.55
C ARG A 151 -3.52 4.97 0.13
N LEU A 152 -2.78 4.17 0.87
CA LEU A 152 -2.49 2.76 0.55
C LEU A 152 -3.00 1.83 1.64
N VAL A 153 -3.38 0.62 1.21
CA VAL A 153 -3.59 -0.55 2.07
C VAL A 153 -3.07 -1.79 1.35
N SER A 154 -2.70 -2.82 2.09
CA SER A 154 -2.22 -4.08 1.51
C SER A 154 -2.92 -5.29 2.13
N VAL A 155 -3.20 -6.28 1.31
CA VAL A 155 -3.72 -7.59 1.71
C VAL A 155 -2.64 -8.62 1.42
N LEU A 156 -2.26 -9.39 2.45
CA LEU A 156 -1.36 -10.54 2.34
C LEU A 156 -2.22 -11.78 2.10
N THR A 157 -1.83 -12.64 1.16
CA THR A 157 -2.57 -13.85 0.82
C THR A 157 -1.65 -15.04 0.63
N SER A 158 -2.17 -16.24 0.93
CA SER A 158 -1.51 -17.51 0.63
C SER A 158 -1.54 -17.88 -0.86
N ALA A 159 -2.32 -17.16 -1.68
CA ALA A 159 -2.31 -17.35 -3.12
C ALA A 159 -0.95 -16.98 -3.71
N GLU A 160 -0.43 -17.82 -4.60
CA GLU A 160 0.73 -17.49 -5.43
C GLU A 160 0.26 -16.64 -6.61
N ILE A 161 0.61 -15.37 -6.59
CA ILE A 161 0.24 -14.41 -7.63
C ILE A 161 1.52 -13.87 -8.26
N GLU A 162 1.58 -13.92 -9.60
CA GLU A 162 2.69 -13.32 -10.34
C GLU A 162 2.77 -11.82 -10.07
N PRO A 163 3.91 -11.30 -9.59
CA PRO A 163 4.04 -9.87 -9.29
C PRO A 163 3.97 -9.02 -10.55
N ASP A 164 3.49 -7.79 -10.41
CA ASP A 164 3.54 -6.79 -11.49
C ASP A 164 4.99 -6.31 -11.69
N GLU A 165 5.31 -5.82 -12.89
CA GLU A 165 6.63 -5.26 -13.17
C GLU A 165 6.87 -3.99 -12.35
N VAL A 166 8.01 -3.90 -11.69
CA VAL A 166 8.45 -2.68 -11.00
C VAL A 166 8.66 -1.56 -12.02
N MET A 167 8.18 -0.36 -11.70
CA MET A 167 8.29 0.79 -12.58
C MET A 167 9.77 1.20 -12.74
N LYS A 168 10.27 1.17 -13.99
CA LYS A 168 11.67 1.52 -14.31
C LYS A 168 11.92 3.03 -14.36
N LYS A 169 10.90 3.81 -14.77
CA LYS A 169 11.02 5.27 -14.89
C LYS A 169 10.75 5.91 -13.53
N ASP A 170 11.74 6.59 -12.99
CA ASP A 170 11.55 7.39 -11.79
C ASP A 170 10.58 8.55 -12.05
N LEU A 171 9.60 8.70 -11.16
CA LEU A 171 8.61 9.79 -11.19
C LEU A 171 9.05 11.00 -10.35
N CYS A 172 10.09 10.83 -9.49
CA CYS A 172 10.64 11.93 -8.74
C CYS A 172 11.41 12.88 -9.67
N LEU A 173 11.05 14.17 -9.63
CA LEU A 173 11.74 15.20 -10.42
C LEU A 173 13.08 15.62 -9.80
N HIS A 174 13.42 15.13 -8.62
CA HIS A 174 14.62 15.51 -7.86
C HIS A 174 14.78 17.03 -7.68
N CYS A 175 13.67 17.75 -7.60
CA CYS A 175 13.63 19.23 -7.53
C CYS A 175 14.04 19.79 -6.18
N ASP A 176 14.30 18.96 -5.17
CA ASP A 176 14.78 19.30 -3.83
C ASP A 176 13.81 20.09 -2.94
N VAL A 177 12.61 20.39 -3.42
CA VAL A 177 11.63 21.18 -2.66
C VAL A 177 11.29 20.51 -1.32
N CYS A 178 10.99 19.20 -1.31
CA CYS A 178 10.64 18.46 -0.10
C CYS A 178 11.79 18.30 0.91
N ARG A 179 13.03 18.59 0.52
CA ARG A 179 14.22 18.54 1.40
C ARG A 179 14.55 19.87 2.03
N ARG A 180 13.98 20.95 1.50
CA ARG A 180 14.20 22.34 1.96
C ARG A 180 13.09 22.86 2.87
N LEU A 181 12.01 22.09 3.04
CA LEU A 181 10.91 22.33 3.97
C LEU A 181 11.19 21.67 5.32
#